data_0ac34dd10223ffa1c60279f582952b61
#
_entry.id   0ac34dd10223ffa1c60279f582952b61
#
_cell.length_a   1.000
_cell.length_b   1.000
_cell.length_c   1.000
_cell.angle_alpha   90.00
_cell.angle_beta   90.00
_cell.angle_gamma   90.00
#
_symmetry.space_group_name_H-M   'P 1'
#
loop_
_entity.id
_entity.type
_entity.pdbx_description
1 polymer ?
#
loop_
_entity_poly.entity_id
_entity_poly.type
_entity_poly.pdbx_seq_one_letter_code
_entity_poly.pdbx_strand_id
1 'polypeptide(L)'
;MIPGEVADAAFDGDKDTVAAWLDEHPQSVNDEFHGATLLLRCIQGRLDGVATNQEDQLELLRYLLSQGADPNCGADGMTPLYFAAGQHSPHALRLLTSLLHAGANPNLKVDEATPLAAVIDALLAVPDSSWSLPVVASLLRYGASLDNCESTLSAEDLIAREERGWPWLATQSQGARCFQAAKTLIHGVRAAGSWKKYCRRRGPHRDILRLRSFVVRGRATTSDKWLAGTVRLKENGLVWKVLSFWRDANDVEEITLDDGDVIRVYE
;
A
#
# COMPACT_ATOMS: atom_id res chain seq x y z
N MET A 1 1.54 -31.76 9.39
CA MET A 1 2.34 -31.57 8.14
C MET A 1 1.37 -31.41 6.98
N ILE A 2 1.50 -30.34 6.20
CA ILE A 2 0.63 -30.02 5.06
C ILE A 2 0.87 -31.04 3.94
N PRO A 3 -0.16 -31.65 3.35
CA PRO A 3 -0.03 -32.47 2.15
C PRO A 3 0.39 -31.63 0.93
N GLY A 4 1.14 -32.23 -0.02
CA GLY A 4 1.56 -31.53 -1.23
C GLY A 4 0.39 -31.00 -2.04
N GLU A 5 -0.69 -31.77 -2.17
CA GLU A 5 -1.92 -31.38 -2.87
C GLU A 5 -2.56 -30.11 -2.31
N VAL A 6 -2.55 -29.93 -0.96
CA VAL A 6 -3.07 -28.73 -0.29
C VAL A 6 -2.15 -27.54 -0.49
N ALA A 7 -0.84 -27.76 -0.51
CA ALA A 7 0.14 -26.71 -0.80
C ALA A 7 0.05 -26.22 -2.25
N ASP A 8 -0.20 -27.14 -3.20
CA ASP A 8 -0.41 -26.81 -4.61
C ASP A 8 -1.77 -26.12 -4.82
N ALA A 9 -2.82 -26.56 -4.11
CA ALA A 9 -4.12 -25.89 -4.10
C ALA A 9 -4.01 -24.44 -3.57
N ALA A 10 -3.21 -24.23 -2.52
CA ALA A 10 -2.94 -22.87 -2.01
C ALA A 10 -2.19 -22.00 -3.05
N PHE A 11 -1.27 -22.59 -3.80
CA PHE A 11 -0.53 -21.92 -4.87
C PHE A 11 -1.45 -21.56 -6.06
N ASP A 12 -2.41 -22.43 -6.39
CA ASP A 12 -3.35 -22.23 -7.49
C ASP A 12 -4.57 -21.34 -7.10
N GLY A 13 -4.72 -20.99 -5.81
CA GLY A 13 -5.82 -20.18 -5.30
C GLY A 13 -7.10 -20.98 -5.03
N ASP A 14 -7.03 -22.33 -4.98
CA ASP A 14 -8.17 -23.20 -4.70
C ASP A 14 -8.53 -23.19 -3.21
N LYS A 15 -9.46 -22.30 -2.90
CA LYS A 15 -9.94 -22.10 -1.53
C LYS A 15 -10.70 -23.33 -1.01
N ASP A 16 -11.46 -24.02 -1.87
CA ASP A 16 -12.35 -25.10 -1.42
C ASP A 16 -11.53 -26.29 -0.91
N THR A 17 -10.48 -26.67 -1.63
CA THR A 17 -9.54 -27.72 -1.21
C THR A 17 -8.80 -27.34 0.06
N VAL A 18 -8.31 -26.11 0.16
CA VAL A 18 -7.59 -25.64 1.37
C VAL A 18 -8.53 -25.55 2.56
N ALA A 19 -9.77 -25.08 2.38
CA ALA A 19 -10.76 -24.98 3.44
C ALA A 19 -11.18 -26.36 3.96
N ALA A 20 -11.47 -27.31 3.09
CA ALA A 20 -11.83 -28.67 3.47
C ALA A 20 -10.72 -29.33 4.33
N TRP A 21 -9.47 -29.09 3.98
CA TRP A 21 -8.35 -29.62 4.77
C TRP A 21 -8.18 -28.91 6.13
N LEU A 22 -8.35 -27.58 6.16
CA LEU A 22 -8.25 -26.81 7.40
C LEU A 22 -9.41 -27.09 8.37
N ASP A 23 -10.60 -27.44 7.87
CA ASP A 23 -11.73 -27.84 8.72
C ASP A 23 -11.39 -29.11 9.54
N GLU A 24 -10.61 -30.01 8.97
CA GLU A 24 -10.10 -31.20 9.68
C GLU A 24 -8.84 -30.90 10.52
N HIS A 25 -8.06 -29.88 10.16
CA HIS A 25 -6.77 -29.57 10.76
C HIS A 25 -6.62 -28.08 11.12
N PRO A 26 -7.51 -27.48 11.94
CA PRO A 26 -7.56 -26.03 12.17
C PRO A 26 -6.29 -25.43 12.77
N GLN A 27 -5.52 -26.23 13.54
CA GLN A 27 -4.26 -25.79 14.13
C GLN A 27 -3.10 -25.71 13.14
N SER A 28 -3.25 -26.25 11.93
CA SER A 28 -2.17 -26.36 10.95
C SER A 28 -2.09 -25.20 9.96
N VAL A 29 -2.86 -24.14 10.17
CA VAL A 29 -2.90 -22.94 9.29
C VAL A 29 -1.54 -22.27 9.12
N ASN A 30 -0.68 -22.36 10.15
CA ASN A 30 0.68 -21.82 10.17
C ASN A 30 1.76 -22.89 10.00
N ASP A 31 1.38 -24.15 9.73
CA ASP A 31 2.35 -25.20 9.42
C ASP A 31 3.07 -24.85 8.10
N GLU A 32 4.27 -25.40 7.96
CA GLU A 32 5.10 -25.23 6.79
C GLU A 32 5.11 -26.45 5.91
N PHE A 33 5.10 -26.26 4.60
CA PHE A 33 5.38 -27.25 3.58
C PHE A 33 6.60 -26.80 2.76
N HIS A 34 7.71 -27.57 2.86
CA HIS A 34 9.00 -27.18 2.29
C HIS A 34 9.40 -25.75 2.65
N GLY A 35 9.27 -25.40 3.93
CA GLY A 35 9.62 -24.10 4.46
C GLY A 35 8.65 -22.96 4.14
N ALA A 36 7.52 -23.19 3.45
CA ALA A 36 6.54 -22.15 3.14
C ALA A 36 5.19 -22.42 3.80
N THR A 37 4.58 -21.40 4.42
CA THR A 37 3.22 -21.46 4.94
C THR A 37 2.19 -21.43 3.80
N LEU A 38 0.95 -21.89 4.07
CA LEU A 38 -0.15 -21.79 3.11
C LEU A 38 -0.37 -20.34 2.65
N LEU A 39 -0.23 -19.37 3.56
CA LEU A 39 -0.36 -17.95 3.25
C LEU A 39 0.71 -17.49 2.25
N LEU A 40 1.97 -17.87 2.46
CA LEU A 40 3.04 -17.52 1.53
C LEU A 40 2.86 -18.22 0.18
N ARG A 41 2.44 -19.49 0.17
CA ARG A 41 2.12 -20.22 -1.06
C ARG A 41 1.02 -19.53 -1.86
N CYS A 42 -0.05 -19.10 -1.19
CA CYS A 42 -1.12 -18.35 -1.82
C CYS A 42 -0.62 -17.08 -2.51
N ILE A 43 0.29 -16.33 -1.87
CA ILE A 43 0.83 -15.08 -2.45
C ILE A 43 1.83 -15.37 -3.58
N GLN A 44 2.59 -16.46 -3.48
CA GLN A 44 3.49 -16.89 -4.55
C GLN A 44 2.76 -17.34 -5.82
N GLY A 45 1.49 -17.67 -5.71
CA GLY A 45 0.63 -18.31 -6.72
C GLY A 45 0.87 -17.93 -8.16
N ARG A 46 0.38 -18.74 -9.08
CA ARG A 46 0.58 -18.58 -10.53
C ARG A 46 0.06 -17.24 -11.04
N LEU A 47 0.98 -16.33 -11.30
CA LEU A 47 0.72 -15.06 -11.97
C LEU A 47 0.65 -15.25 -13.50
N ASP A 48 0.12 -16.37 -13.99
CA ASP A 48 0.06 -16.74 -15.41
C ASP A 48 -0.81 -15.81 -16.28
N GLY A 49 -1.16 -14.63 -15.75
CA GLY A 49 -1.86 -13.59 -16.51
C GLY A 49 -3.36 -13.86 -16.75
N VAL A 50 -3.91 -14.91 -16.17
CA VAL A 50 -5.34 -15.21 -16.27
C VAL A 50 -6.08 -14.49 -15.14
N ALA A 51 -6.91 -13.53 -15.50
CA ALA A 51 -7.64 -12.66 -14.56
C ALA A 51 -8.52 -13.43 -13.52
N THR A 52 -8.90 -14.66 -13.82
CA THR A 52 -9.70 -15.53 -12.96
C THR A 52 -8.96 -15.95 -11.69
N ASN A 53 -7.66 -16.15 -11.73
CA ASN A 53 -6.89 -16.61 -10.57
C ASN A 53 -6.59 -15.50 -9.55
N GLN A 54 -6.70 -14.23 -9.92
CA GLN A 54 -6.37 -13.12 -9.01
C GLN A 54 -7.44 -12.89 -7.93
N GLU A 55 -8.72 -13.04 -8.26
CA GLU A 55 -9.80 -12.92 -7.27
C GLU A 55 -9.82 -14.14 -6.34
N ASP A 56 -9.64 -15.35 -6.90
CA ASP A 56 -9.59 -16.59 -6.13
C ASP A 56 -8.41 -16.55 -5.13
N GLN A 57 -7.24 -16.07 -5.57
CA GLN A 57 -6.09 -15.87 -4.72
C GLN A 57 -6.36 -14.89 -3.58
N LEU A 58 -7.04 -13.77 -3.86
CA LEU A 58 -7.39 -12.79 -2.84
C LEU A 58 -8.45 -13.32 -1.87
N GLU A 59 -9.38 -14.11 -2.36
CA GLU A 59 -10.40 -14.76 -1.53
C GLU A 59 -9.77 -15.79 -0.60
N LEU A 60 -8.86 -16.62 -1.11
CA LEU A 60 -8.10 -17.58 -0.32
C LEU A 60 -7.22 -16.86 0.72
N LEU A 61 -6.53 -15.79 0.32
CA LEU A 61 -5.73 -14.98 1.26
C LEU A 61 -6.58 -14.50 2.44
N ARG A 62 -7.74 -13.90 2.16
CA ARG A 62 -8.66 -13.41 3.19
C ARG A 62 -9.18 -14.54 4.07
N TYR A 63 -9.48 -15.67 3.48
CA TYR A 63 -9.90 -16.86 4.22
C TYR A 63 -8.80 -17.31 5.18
N LEU A 64 -7.56 -17.50 4.71
CA LEU A 64 -6.43 -17.92 5.54
C LEU A 64 -6.19 -16.93 6.70
N LEU A 65 -6.21 -15.63 6.43
CA LEU A 65 -6.09 -14.61 7.46
C LEU A 65 -7.24 -14.68 8.49
N SER A 66 -8.46 -15.00 8.06
CA SER A 66 -9.61 -15.18 8.95
C SER A 66 -9.50 -16.44 9.81
N GLN A 67 -8.79 -17.46 9.34
CA GLN A 67 -8.47 -18.68 10.10
C GLN A 67 -7.28 -18.52 11.06
N GLY A 68 -6.68 -17.32 11.11
CA GLY A 68 -5.56 -17.04 12.02
C GLY A 68 -4.18 -17.32 11.44
N ALA A 69 -4.04 -17.32 10.10
CA ALA A 69 -2.73 -17.34 9.48
C ALA A 69 -1.93 -16.10 9.91
N ASP A 70 -0.67 -16.31 10.34
CA ASP A 70 0.22 -15.22 10.73
C ASP A 70 0.75 -14.49 9.48
N PRO A 71 0.41 -13.20 9.28
CA PRO A 71 0.86 -12.44 8.12
C PRO A 71 2.36 -12.12 8.12
N ASN A 72 3.06 -12.45 9.22
CA ASN A 72 4.50 -12.24 9.37
C ASN A 72 5.31 -13.54 9.23
N CYS A 73 4.65 -14.69 9.24
CA CYS A 73 5.30 -15.99 9.13
C CYS A 73 5.57 -16.31 7.65
N GLY A 74 6.84 -16.50 7.31
CA GLY A 74 7.29 -16.81 5.96
C GLY A 74 8.40 -17.86 5.95
N ALA A 75 8.75 -18.33 4.77
CA ALA A 75 9.77 -19.33 4.53
C ALA A 75 11.15 -18.71 4.38
N ASP A 76 12.18 -19.35 4.92
CA ASP A 76 13.59 -18.97 4.72
C ASP A 76 13.87 -17.47 4.93
N GLY A 77 13.20 -16.87 5.94
CA GLY A 77 13.27 -15.44 6.20
C GLY A 77 12.38 -14.58 5.31
N MET A 78 11.77 -15.14 4.27
CA MET A 78 10.91 -14.38 3.34
C MET A 78 9.52 -14.17 3.93
N THR A 79 9.06 -12.91 4.04
CA THR A 79 7.74 -12.59 4.58
C THR A 79 6.69 -12.45 3.47
N PRO A 80 5.41 -12.80 3.76
CA PRO A 80 4.31 -12.58 2.83
C PRO A 80 4.23 -11.14 2.29
N LEU A 81 4.45 -10.15 3.17
CA LEU A 81 4.41 -8.74 2.81
C LEU A 81 5.57 -8.34 1.88
N TYR A 82 6.78 -8.83 2.14
CA TYR A 82 7.94 -8.58 1.28
C TYR A 82 7.70 -9.13 -0.14
N PHE A 83 7.20 -10.37 -0.21
CA PHE A 83 6.90 -11.00 -1.49
C PHE A 83 5.82 -10.25 -2.27
N ALA A 84 4.71 -9.87 -1.59
CA ALA A 84 3.66 -9.06 -2.21
C ALA A 84 4.16 -7.71 -2.69
N ALA A 85 5.08 -7.06 -1.95
CA ALA A 85 5.66 -5.78 -2.30
C ALA A 85 6.56 -5.84 -3.56
N GLY A 86 7.25 -6.95 -3.76
CA GLY A 86 8.10 -7.18 -4.94
C GLY A 86 7.33 -7.62 -6.20
N GLN A 87 6.04 -7.91 -6.11
CA GLN A 87 5.25 -8.30 -7.29
C GLN A 87 5.02 -7.12 -8.24
N HIS A 88 5.23 -7.34 -9.54
CA HIS A 88 5.09 -6.34 -10.58
C HIS A 88 3.66 -6.31 -11.17
N SER A 89 2.63 -6.22 -10.33
CA SER A 89 1.24 -6.26 -10.79
C SER A 89 0.30 -5.34 -10.00
N PRO A 90 -0.78 -4.84 -10.61
CA PRO A 90 -1.81 -4.08 -9.89
C PRO A 90 -2.46 -4.90 -8.76
N HIS A 91 -2.47 -6.22 -8.89
CA HIS A 91 -3.02 -7.13 -7.88
C HIS A 91 -2.21 -7.11 -6.58
N ALA A 92 -0.89 -6.84 -6.66
CA ALA A 92 0.00 -6.72 -5.52
C ALA A 92 -0.52 -5.74 -4.46
N LEU A 93 -1.12 -4.62 -4.87
CA LEU A 93 -1.69 -3.64 -3.94
C LEU A 93 -2.81 -4.25 -3.09
N ARG A 94 -3.69 -5.07 -3.69
CA ARG A 94 -4.81 -5.71 -2.98
C ARG A 94 -4.33 -6.77 -1.99
N LEU A 95 -3.33 -7.56 -2.36
CA LEU A 95 -2.68 -8.53 -1.48
C LEU A 95 -1.99 -7.83 -0.31
N LEU A 96 -1.16 -6.82 -0.64
CA LEU A 96 -0.40 -6.05 0.33
C LEU A 96 -1.31 -5.34 1.34
N THR A 97 -2.38 -4.68 0.88
CA THR A 97 -3.33 -4.02 1.78
C THR A 97 -4.06 -5.00 2.69
N SER A 98 -4.43 -6.18 2.18
CA SER A 98 -5.05 -7.24 3.01
C SER A 98 -4.10 -7.74 4.10
N LEU A 99 -2.81 -7.92 3.78
CA LEU A 99 -1.78 -8.29 4.75
C LEU A 99 -1.56 -7.21 5.81
N LEU A 100 -1.47 -5.94 5.38
CA LEU A 100 -1.28 -4.81 6.30
C LEU A 100 -2.48 -4.64 7.25
N HIS A 101 -3.72 -4.83 6.76
CA HIS A 101 -4.93 -4.84 7.60
C HIS A 101 -4.91 -5.99 8.62
N ALA A 102 -4.36 -7.14 8.25
CA ALA A 102 -4.20 -8.28 9.15
C ALA A 102 -3.04 -8.13 10.15
N GLY A 103 -2.31 -7.00 10.12
CA GLY A 103 -1.22 -6.73 11.07
C GLY A 103 0.17 -7.16 10.59
N ALA A 104 0.37 -7.34 9.27
CA ALA A 104 1.71 -7.54 8.74
C ALA A 104 2.63 -6.38 9.12
N ASN A 105 3.84 -6.69 9.58
CA ASN A 105 4.82 -5.68 9.96
C ASN A 105 5.59 -5.19 8.72
N PRO A 106 5.44 -3.90 8.32
CA PRO A 106 6.07 -3.36 7.12
C PRO A 106 7.59 -3.19 7.23
N ASN A 107 8.16 -3.48 8.41
CA ASN A 107 9.59 -3.29 8.69
C ASN A 107 10.36 -4.61 8.87
N LEU A 108 9.71 -5.75 8.70
CA LEU A 108 10.42 -7.03 8.70
C LEU A 108 11.33 -7.10 7.48
N LYS A 109 12.59 -7.44 7.73
CA LYS A 109 13.61 -7.55 6.70
C LYS A 109 13.71 -8.98 6.18
N VAL A 110 13.97 -9.07 4.89
CA VAL A 110 14.32 -10.28 4.15
C VAL A 110 15.67 -10.00 3.50
N ASP A 111 16.70 -10.79 3.81
CA ASP A 111 18.06 -10.57 3.30
C ASP A 111 18.53 -9.11 3.43
N GLU A 112 18.31 -8.54 4.62
CA GLU A 112 18.64 -7.14 4.94
C GLU A 112 17.75 -6.06 4.29
N ALA A 113 16.78 -6.41 3.42
CA ALA A 113 15.88 -5.49 2.74
C ALA A 113 14.47 -5.49 3.33
N THR A 114 13.85 -4.31 3.45
CA THR A 114 12.46 -4.15 3.87
C THR A 114 11.49 -4.25 2.68
N PRO A 115 10.18 -4.48 2.90
CA PRO A 115 9.18 -4.40 1.83
C PRO A 115 9.21 -3.06 1.05
N LEU A 116 9.56 -1.96 1.70
CA LEU A 116 9.71 -0.67 1.02
C LEU A 116 10.89 -0.67 0.04
N ALA A 117 12.03 -1.29 0.39
CA ALA A 117 13.15 -1.46 -0.54
C ALA A 117 12.73 -2.29 -1.75
N ALA A 118 12.04 -3.41 -1.53
CA ALA A 118 11.55 -4.27 -2.63
C ALA A 118 10.66 -3.49 -3.63
N VAL A 119 9.79 -2.60 -3.14
CA VAL A 119 8.98 -1.75 -4.05
C VAL A 119 9.84 -0.74 -4.79
N ILE A 120 10.84 -0.14 -4.16
CA ILE A 120 11.74 0.83 -4.82
C ILE A 120 12.49 0.14 -5.96
N ASP A 121 13.00 -1.08 -5.76
CA ASP A 121 13.64 -1.86 -6.80
C ASP A 121 12.63 -2.26 -7.91
N ALA A 122 11.41 -2.63 -7.52
CA ALA A 122 10.33 -2.97 -8.44
C ALA A 122 9.88 -1.79 -9.33
N LEU A 123 9.97 -0.54 -8.85
CA LEU A 123 9.68 0.69 -9.62
C LEU A 123 10.51 0.78 -10.91
N LEU A 124 11.67 0.16 -10.94
CA LEU A 124 12.63 0.24 -12.04
C LEU A 124 12.52 -0.92 -13.01
N ALA A 125 12.03 -2.06 -12.52
CA ALA A 125 11.94 -3.28 -13.32
C ALA A 125 10.87 -3.19 -14.41
N VAL A 126 9.83 -2.36 -14.21
CA VAL A 126 8.70 -2.24 -15.15
C VAL A 126 8.48 -0.78 -15.54
N PRO A 127 8.61 -0.45 -16.85
CA PRO A 127 8.45 0.92 -17.34
C PRO A 127 7.07 1.54 -17.12
N ASP A 128 6.04 0.73 -16.87
CA ASP A 128 4.66 1.17 -16.60
C ASP A 128 4.19 0.73 -15.21
N SER A 129 4.83 1.28 -14.18
CA SER A 129 4.62 0.90 -12.78
C SER A 129 3.66 1.83 -12.04
N SER A 130 2.53 2.20 -12.66
CA SER A 130 1.50 3.08 -12.05
C SER A 130 0.95 2.54 -10.70
N TRP A 131 1.00 1.22 -10.49
CA TRP A 131 0.60 0.53 -9.26
C TRP A 131 1.59 0.69 -8.10
N SER A 132 2.85 1.02 -8.38
CA SER A 132 3.91 1.05 -7.34
C SER A 132 3.77 2.23 -6.39
N LEU A 133 3.31 3.38 -6.86
CA LEU A 133 3.10 4.55 -5.99
C LEU A 133 2.03 4.31 -4.92
N PRO A 134 0.84 3.73 -5.23
CA PRO A 134 -0.10 3.28 -4.23
C PRO A 134 0.47 2.29 -3.22
N VAL A 135 1.35 1.38 -3.64
CA VAL A 135 2.01 0.41 -2.75
C VAL A 135 2.96 1.12 -1.79
N VAL A 136 3.80 2.05 -2.28
CA VAL A 136 4.66 2.90 -1.43
C VAL A 136 3.81 3.69 -0.42
N ALA A 137 2.73 4.33 -0.87
CA ALA A 137 1.84 5.09 0.00
C ALA A 137 1.22 4.22 1.10
N SER A 138 0.78 3.00 0.76
CA SER A 138 0.21 2.04 1.71
C SER A 138 1.24 1.61 2.75
N LEU A 139 2.45 1.25 2.35
CA LEU A 139 3.52 0.90 3.28
C LEU A 139 3.84 2.04 4.26
N LEU A 140 3.96 3.27 3.75
CA LEU A 140 4.22 4.46 4.58
C LEU A 140 3.06 4.77 5.53
N ARG A 141 1.81 4.57 5.10
CA ARG A 141 0.61 4.71 5.92
C ARG A 141 0.61 3.76 7.11
N TYR A 142 1.03 2.52 6.90
CA TYR A 142 1.12 1.49 7.93
C TYR A 142 2.44 1.50 8.71
N GLY A 143 3.25 2.53 8.53
CA GLY A 143 4.41 2.79 9.38
C GLY A 143 5.71 2.17 8.88
N ALA A 144 5.85 1.95 7.58
CA ALA A 144 7.14 1.59 7.00
C ALA A 144 8.19 2.66 7.33
N SER A 145 9.33 2.22 7.83
CA SER A 145 10.47 3.09 8.11
C SER A 145 11.13 3.53 6.81
N LEU A 146 11.57 4.77 6.77
CA LEU A 146 12.43 5.28 5.71
C LEU A 146 13.90 5.02 5.99
N ASP A 147 14.25 4.60 7.22
CA ASP A 147 15.62 4.34 7.64
C ASP A 147 15.93 2.84 7.59
N ASN A 148 17.16 2.50 7.24
CA ASN A 148 17.63 1.11 7.17
C ASN A 148 16.75 0.22 6.28
N CYS A 149 16.34 0.73 5.12
CA CYS A 149 15.48 0.00 4.19
C CYS A 149 16.20 -1.19 3.56
N GLU A 150 17.48 -1.04 3.23
CA GLU A 150 18.35 -2.11 2.77
C GLU A 150 19.69 -1.99 3.48
N SER A 151 20.08 -3.01 4.25
CA SER A 151 21.25 -2.93 5.13
C SER A 151 21.22 -1.67 6.01
N THR A 152 22.06 -0.70 5.73
CA THR A 152 22.13 0.61 6.42
C THR A 152 21.58 1.77 5.58
N LEU A 153 21.16 1.51 4.31
CA LEU A 153 20.70 2.54 3.39
C LEU A 153 19.28 3.00 3.73
N SER A 154 19.04 4.30 3.65
CA SER A 154 17.70 4.87 3.74
C SER A 154 16.95 4.72 2.41
N ALA A 155 15.64 4.95 2.42
CA ALA A 155 14.83 4.97 1.20
C ALA A 155 15.34 6.02 0.19
N GLU A 156 15.83 7.16 0.68
CA GLU A 156 16.41 8.22 -0.15
C GLU A 156 17.76 7.81 -0.77
N ASP A 157 18.57 7.05 -0.04
CA ASP A 157 19.85 6.53 -0.56
C ASP A 157 19.60 5.49 -1.65
N LEU A 158 18.59 4.63 -1.47
CA LEU A 158 18.15 3.67 -2.50
C LEU A 158 17.70 4.40 -3.76
N ILE A 159 16.82 5.39 -3.64
CA ILE A 159 16.36 6.20 -4.77
C ILE A 159 17.54 6.88 -5.47
N ALA A 160 18.49 7.44 -4.72
CA ALA A 160 19.67 8.09 -5.30
C ALA A 160 20.63 7.08 -5.97
N ARG A 161 20.73 5.84 -5.46
CA ARG A 161 21.46 4.74 -6.10
C ARG A 161 20.85 4.43 -7.45
N GLU A 162 19.55 4.26 -7.48
CA GLU A 162 18.81 3.87 -8.67
C GLU A 162 18.82 4.99 -9.74
N GLU A 163 18.65 6.24 -9.37
CA GLU A 163 18.76 7.37 -10.31
C GLU A 163 20.09 7.40 -11.06
N ARG A 164 21.18 7.01 -10.40
CA ARG A 164 22.51 6.94 -11.03
C ARG A 164 22.66 5.75 -11.99
N GLY A 165 21.94 4.66 -11.72
CA GLY A 165 22.03 3.42 -12.50
C GLY A 165 21.19 3.42 -13.78
N TRP A 166 20.16 4.27 -13.87
CA TRP A 166 19.13 4.17 -14.91
C TRP A 166 18.93 5.49 -15.69
N PRO A 167 19.64 5.70 -16.81
CA PRO A 167 19.54 6.93 -17.60
C PRO A 167 18.14 7.23 -18.17
N TRP A 168 17.28 6.19 -18.34
CA TRP A 168 15.92 6.36 -18.84
C TRP A 168 15.00 7.11 -17.87
N LEU A 169 15.36 7.25 -16.59
CA LEU A 169 14.65 8.07 -15.63
C LEU A 169 14.65 9.56 -16.00
N ALA A 170 15.54 10.00 -16.87
CA ALA A 170 15.54 11.34 -17.44
C ALA A 170 14.50 11.52 -18.57
N THR A 171 13.83 10.44 -19.00
CA THR A 171 12.79 10.49 -20.03
C THR A 171 11.45 10.90 -19.45
N GLN A 172 10.48 11.25 -20.30
CA GLN A 172 9.09 11.52 -19.91
C GLN A 172 8.22 10.25 -19.97
N SER A 173 8.80 9.08 -19.80
CA SER A 173 8.05 7.83 -19.76
C SER A 173 7.16 7.76 -18.51
N GLN A 174 6.10 6.98 -18.56
CA GLN A 174 5.19 6.77 -17.42
C GLN A 174 5.94 6.24 -16.19
N GLY A 175 6.86 5.28 -16.38
CA GLY A 175 7.69 4.76 -15.29
C GLY A 175 8.58 5.82 -14.64
N ALA A 176 9.18 6.72 -15.42
CA ALA A 176 9.97 7.82 -14.89
C ALA A 176 9.10 8.77 -14.04
N ARG A 177 7.87 9.07 -14.48
CA ARG A 177 6.92 9.90 -13.70
C ARG A 177 6.54 9.21 -12.39
N CYS A 178 6.21 7.92 -12.41
CA CYS A 178 5.90 7.14 -11.21
C CYS A 178 7.07 7.12 -10.22
N PHE A 179 8.30 6.96 -10.72
CA PHE A 179 9.50 7.01 -9.90
C PHE A 179 9.69 8.40 -9.26
N GLN A 180 9.54 9.49 -10.03
CA GLN A 180 9.66 10.85 -9.50
C GLN A 180 8.54 11.17 -8.49
N ALA A 181 7.32 10.65 -8.72
CA ALA A 181 6.23 10.77 -7.76
C ALA A 181 6.53 10.04 -6.45
N ALA A 182 7.05 8.80 -6.51
CA ALA A 182 7.46 8.04 -5.33
C ALA A 182 8.60 8.75 -4.58
N LYS A 183 9.60 9.28 -5.30
CA LYS A 183 10.66 10.10 -4.73
C LYS A 183 10.10 11.32 -3.99
N THR A 184 9.21 12.07 -4.64
CA THR A 184 8.56 13.25 -4.05
C THR A 184 7.77 12.90 -2.80
N LEU A 185 7.06 11.76 -2.83
CA LEU A 185 6.30 11.24 -1.69
C LEU A 185 7.22 10.92 -0.51
N ILE A 186 8.28 10.14 -0.73
CA ILE A 186 9.25 9.72 0.29
C ILE A 186 9.91 10.95 0.92
N HIS A 187 10.44 11.88 0.12
CA HIS A 187 11.01 13.13 0.63
C HIS A 187 9.99 13.98 1.40
N GLY A 188 8.73 14.02 0.93
CA GLY A 188 7.66 14.73 1.60
C GLY A 188 7.32 14.16 2.98
N VAL A 189 7.27 12.83 3.10
CA VAL A 189 7.05 12.13 4.37
C VAL A 189 8.23 12.33 5.32
N ARG A 190 9.46 12.24 4.81
CA ARG A 190 10.69 12.54 5.58
C ARG A 190 10.66 13.96 6.14
N ALA A 191 10.42 14.95 5.31
CA ALA A 191 10.34 16.37 5.70
C ALA A 191 9.19 16.65 6.70
N ALA A 192 8.10 15.87 6.62
CA ALA A 192 7.00 15.96 7.57
C ALA A 192 7.31 15.24 8.91
N GLY A 193 8.21 14.27 8.91
CA GLY A 193 8.57 13.42 10.03
C GLY A 193 7.63 12.23 10.26
N SER A 194 6.52 12.12 9.55
CA SER A 194 5.64 10.94 9.54
C SER A 194 4.57 11.05 8.45
N TRP A 195 4.02 9.91 7.99
CA TRP A 195 2.88 9.84 7.08
C TRP A 195 1.69 10.69 7.54
N LYS A 196 1.30 10.54 8.80
CA LYS A 196 0.17 11.31 9.38
C LYS A 196 0.38 12.83 9.33
N LYS A 197 1.62 13.30 9.56
CA LYS A 197 1.95 14.73 9.45
C LYS A 197 2.01 15.18 7.99
N TYR A 198 2.49 14.32 7.08
CA TYR A 198 2.52 14.60 5.64
C TYR A 198 1.10 14.81 5.09
N CYS A 199 0.18 13.87 5.34
CA CYS A 199 -1.22 13.99 4.94
C CYS A 199 -1.88 15.24 5.53
N ARG A 200 -1.62 15.57 6.80
CA ARG A 200 -2.13 16.80 7.41
C ARG A 200 -1.61 18.08 6.75
N ARG A 201 -0.41 18.05 6.16
CA ARG A 201 0.16 19.22 5.47
C ARG A 201 -0.40 19.39 4.05
N ARG A 202 -0.71 18.31 3.35
CA ARG A 202 -1.22 18.31 1.96
C ARG A 202 -2.72 18.15 1.83
N GLY A 203 -3.42 17.70 2.87
CA GLY A 203 -4.86 17.43 2.79
C GLY A 203 -5.71 18.68 2.56
N PRO A 204 -6.75 18.61 1.71
CA PRO A 204 -7.71 19.70 1.46
C PRO A 204 -8.37 20.21 2.76
N HIS A 205 -8.44 19.37 3.79
CA HIS A 205 -8.90 19.75 5.13
C HIS A 205 -8.19 20.95 5.72
N ARG A 206 -6.88 21.08 5.48
CA ARG A 206 -6.10 22.19 6.00
C ARG A 206 -6.48 23.50 5.37
N ASP A 207 -6.71 23.49 4.07
CA ASP A 207 -7.05 24.70 3.31
C ASP A 207 -8.48 25.11 3.62
N ILE A 208 -9.40 24.16 3.76
CA ILE A 208 -10.78 24.42 4.21
C ILE A 208 -10.78 24.95 5.66
N LEU A 209 -10.03 24.37 6.57
CA LEU A 209 -9.94 24.86 7.96
C LEU A 209 -9.23 26.22 8.05
N ARG A 210 -8.21 26.47 7.21
CA ARG A 210 -7.57 27.79 7.07
C ARG A 210 -8.54 28.82 6.52
N LEU A 211 -9.21 28.52 5.41
CA LEU A 211 -10.21 29.41 4.79
C LEU A 211 -11.32 29.73 5.80
N ARG A 212 -11.83 28.71 6.50
CA ARG A 212 -12.80 28.93 7.58
C ARG A 212 -12.28 29.86 8.68
N SER A 213 -11.05 29.63 9.14
CA SER A 213 -10.41 30.48 10.15
C SER A 213 -10.27 31.92 9.68
N PHE A 214 -9.93 32.15 8.42
CA PHE A 214 -9.84 33.48 7.84
C PHE A 214 -11.20 34.17 7.70
N VAL A 215 -12.22 33.42 7.24
CA VAL A 215 -13.58 33.97 7.07
C VAL A 215 -14.25 34.26 8.42
N VAL A 216 -14.13 33.35 9.39
CA VAL A 216 -14.68 33.54 10.75
C VAL A 216 -14.02 34.72 11.46
N ARG A 217 -12.73 34.97 11.20
CA ARG A 217 -11.99 36.12 11.75
C ARG A 217 -12.13 37.40 10.93
N GLY A 218 -12.98 37.41 9.89
CA GLY A 218 -13.19 38.58 9.01
C GLY A 218 -11.97 38.97 8.17
N ARG A 219 -10.98 38.07 8.05
CA ARG A 219 -9.71 38.33 7.34
C ARG A 219 -9.74 37.95 5.86
N ALA A 220 -10.78 37.30 5.38
CA ALA A 220 -10.97 36.96 3.99
C ALA A 220 -12.46 36.96 3.63
N THR A 221 -12.76 37.49 2.42
CA THR A 221 -14.05 37.39 1.78
C THR A 221 -13.89 36.55 0.51
N THR A 222 -14.85 35.69 0.21
CA THR A 222 -14.84 34.91 -1.04
C THR A 222 -16.00 35.37 -1.91
N SER A 223 -15.74 35.54 -3.19
CA SER A 223 -16.74 35.78 -4.22
C SER A 223 -17.43 34.52 -4.70
N ASP A 224 -16.88 33.35 -4.36
CA ASP A 224 -17.46 32.05 -4.69
C ASP A 224 -18.65 31.76 -3.77
N LYS A 225 -19.87 31.71 -4.38
CA LYS A 225 -21.14 31.50 -3.65
C LYS A 225 -21.20 30.12 -2.97
N TRP A 226 -20.57 29.10 -3.57
CA TRP A 226 -20.53 27.73 -2.99
C TRP A 226 -19.61 27.68 -1.78
N LEU A 227 -18.40 28.22 -1.91
CA LEU A 227 -17.45 28.35 -0.80
C LEU A 227 -18.00 29.23 0.32
N ALA A 228 -18.67 30.35 -0.02
CA ALA A 228 -19.31 31.21 0.96
C ALA A 228 -20.44 30.50 1.71
N GLY A 229 -21.22 29.66 1.03
CA GLY A 229 -22.26 28.81 1.65
C GLY A 229 -21.68 27.79 2.60
N THR A 230 -20.67 27.06 2.18
CA THR A 230 -20.01 25.99 2.97
C THR A 230 -19.30 26.55 4.20
N VAL A 231 -18.69 27.74 4.09
CA VAL A 231 -17.95 28.37 5.20
C VAL A 231 -18.88 29.12 6.18
N ARG A 232 -20.03 29.61 5.72
CA ARG A 232 -21.03 30.32 6.53
C ARG A 232 -21.95 29.42 7.36
N LEU A 233 -21.89 28.10 7.20
CA LEU A 233 -22.66 27.18 8.04
C LEU A 233 -22.30 27.41 9.52
N LYS A 234 -23.20 28.11 10.20
CA LYS A 234 -23.07 28.47 11.63
C LYS A 234 -23.05 27.25 12.56
N GLU A 235 -23.54 26.12 12.08
CA GLU A 235 -23.61 24.88 12.86
C GLU A 235 -22.34 24.07 12.72
N ASN A 236 -21.54 24.06 13.76
CA ASN A 236 -20.32 23.26 13.85
C ASN A 236 -20.56 21.75 13.52
N GLY A 237 -21.75 21.22 13.87
CA GLY A 237 -22.12 19.84 13.61
C GLY A 237 -22.22 19.48 12.13
N LEU A 238 -22.69 20.41 11.25
CA LEU A 238 -22.85 20.11 9.82
C LEU A 238 -21.51 20.13 9.09
N VAL A 239 -20.62 21.05 9.46
CA VAL A 239 -19.25 21.09 8.91
C VAL A 239 -18.47 19.82 9.31
N TRP A 240 -18.62 19.39 10.53
CA TRP A 240 -18.00 18.12 10.97
C TRP A 240 -18.66 16.89 10.33
N LYS A 241 -19.97 16.92 10.06
CA LYS A 241 -20.65 15.87 9.30
C LYS A 241 -20.20 15.84 7.84
N VAL A 242 -20.05 16.99 7.20
CA VAL A 242 -19.53 17.08 5.83
C VAL A 242 -18.06 16.64 5.79
N LEU A 243 -17.26 17.03 6.76
CA LEU A 243 -15.86 16.61 6.88
C LEU A 243 -15.72 15.12 7.26
N SER A 244 -16.64 14.55 8.05
CA SER A 244 -16.66 13.11 8.32
C SER A 244 -17.15 12.32 7.11
N PHE A 245 -18.18 12.78 6.42
CA PHE A 245 -18.62 12.20 5.15
C PHE A 245 -17.53 12.26 4.08
N TRP A 246 -16.77 13.35 4.02
CA TRP A 246 -15.58 13.45 3.17
C TRP A 246 -14.44 12.55 3.64
N ARG A 247 -14.27 12.36 4.91
CA ARG A 247 -13.32 11.41 5.47
C ARG A 247 -13.71 9.97 5.16
N ASP A 248 -15.00 9.66 5.29
CA ASP A 248 -15.55 8.32 5.07
C ASP A 248 -15.77 8.03 3.57
N ALA A 249 -16.01 9.06 2.73
CA ALA A 249 -16.09 8.93 1.27
C ALA A 249 -14.73 9.01 0.56
N ASN A 250 -13.70 9.52 1.23
CA ASN A 250 -12.32 9.66 0.75
C ASN A 250 -11.35 8.74 1.53
N ASP A 251 -11.80 7.59 1.93
CA ASP A 251 -10.90 6.45 2.15
C ASP A 251 -10.27 5.97 0.84
N VAL A 252 -10.66 6.61 -0.27
CA VAL A 252 -9.94 6.67 -1.53
C VAL A 252 -8.93 7.83 -1.42
N GLU A 253 -7.69 7.54 -1.10
CA GLU A 253 -6.64 8.55 -1.21
C GLU A 253 -6.37 8.82 -2.70
N GLU A 254 -6.88 9.95 -3.19
CA GLU A 254 -6.48 10.47 -4.50
C GLU A 254 -5.14 11.17 -4.36
N ILE A 255 -4.11 10.58 -4.93
CA ILE A 255 -2.79 11.23 -5.07
C ILE A 255 -2.78 11.91 -6.42
N THR A 256 -2.93 13.24 -6.43
CA THR A 256 -2.80 14.05 -7.64
C THR A 256 -1.31 14.24 -7.93
N LEU A 257 -0.87 13.80 -9.09
CA LEU A 257 0.45 14.09 -9.62
C LEU A 257 0.52 15.56 -10.10
N ASP A 258 1.73 16.13 -10.18
CA ASP A 258 1.94 17.54 -10.58
C ASP A 258 1.45 17.85 -12.01
N ASP A 259 1.17 16.83 -12.83
CA ASP A 259 0.61 16.91 -14.21
C ASP A 259 -0.93 16.82 -14.24
N GLY A 260 -1.59 16.72 -13.08
CA GLY A 260 -3.04 16.64 -12.96
C GLY A 260 -3.62 15.22 -12.99
N ASP A 261 -2.81 14.20 -13.19
CA ASP A 261 -3.24 12.82 -13.10
C ASP A 261 -3.57 12.44 -11.65
N VAL A 262 -4.71 11.76 -11.46
CA VAL A 262 -5.20 11.36 -10.14
C VAL A 262 -5.05 9.86 -9.97
N ILE A 263 -4.23 9.45 -9.03
CA ILE A 263 -4.13 8.03 -8.63
C ILE A 263 -5.08 7.81 -7.46
N ARG A 264 -6.08 6.93 -7.66
CA ARG A 264 -7.03 6.54 -6.61
C ARG A 264 -6.52 5.30 -5.89
N VAL A 265 -6.21 5.45 -4.61
CA VAL A 265 -5.90 4.33 -3.72
C VAL A 265 -7.18 3.98 -2.97
N TYR A 266 -7.76 2.83 -3.27
CA TYR A 266 -8.96 2.33 -2.59
C TYR A 266 -8.53 1.62 -1.30
N GLU A 267 -9.23 1.91 -0.19
CA GLU A 267 -9.13 1.11 1.04
C GLU A 267 -9.69 -0.29 0.89
#